data_7ec54e06ff2d49e27bcbbd11856e7165
#
_entry.id   7ec54e06ff2d49e27bcbbd11856e7165
#
_cell.length_a   1.000
_cell.length_b   1.000
_cell.length_c   1.000
_cell.angle_alpha   90.00
_cell.angle_beta   90.00
_cell.angle_gamma   90.00
#
_symmetry.space_group_name_H-M   'P 1'
#
loop_
_entity.id
_entity.type
_entity.pdbx_description
1 polymer ?
#
loop_
_entity_poly.entity_id
_entity_poly.type
_entity_poly.pdbx_seq_one_letter_code
_entity_poly.pdbx_strand_id
1 'polypeptide(L)'
;MKKRILAVMMTAAMVLGALTGCGQSSKDDKTESATSAETETISYDVLTQVRVGYMPNYESLWEVATAINKGYFEEQGLDIKLSSFQVDEAGIGLMASGSVDVAYIGADVHKRCIEGAAQIFCSSLKVSGETADYQGWGCLPGYVEANKDILVRFTKALYKAMDYGSQEANYDEVAGYVADICGADKATEL
;
A
#
# COMPACT_ATOMS: atom_id res chain seq x y z
N MET A 1 45.22 -6.81 9.03
CA MET A 1 45.76 -5.81 10.00
C MET A 1 44.92 -4.59 10.05
N LYS A 2 44.58 -4.17 11.27
CA LYS A 2 43.90 -2.94 11.72
C LYS A 2 42.37 -2.90 11.61
N LYS A 3 41.76 -3.35 12.71
CA LYS A 3 40.43 -3.05 13.20
C LYS A 3 40.29 -1.54 13.47
N ARG A 4 39.22 -0.90 13.04
CA ARG A 4 38.77 0.40 13.57
C ARG A 4 37.33 0.27 14.05
N ILE A 5 37.22 0.17 15.37
CA ILE A 5 35.98 0.29 16.14
C ILE A 5 35.73 1.78 16.26
N LEU A 6 34.58 2.27 15.82
CA LEU A 6 34.09 3.61 16.13
C LEU A 6 32.90 3.47 17.08
N ALA A 7 33.13 3.85 18.33
CA ALA A 7 32.12 4.00 19.34
C ALA A 7 31.35 5.31 19.08
N VAL A 8 30.03 5.25 19.00
CA VAL A 8 29.17 6.43 19.00
C VAL A 8 28.58 6.60 20.39
N MET A 9 28.93 7.71 21.03
CA MET A 9 28.46 8.14 22.35
C MET A 9 26.96 8.52 22.28
N MET A 10 26.23 7.93 23.19
CA MET A 10 24.87 8.29 23.57
C MET A 10 24.92 9.51 24.50
N THR A 11 24.35 10.64 24.13
CA THR A 11 24.11 11.75 25.03
C THR A 11 22.60 11.81 25.33
N ALA A 12 22.25 11.37 26.53
CA ALA A 12 20.94 11.56 27.12
C ALA A 12 20.92 12.96 27.81
N ALA A 13 20.01 13.82 27.40
CA ALA A 13 19.67 15.06 28.10
C ALA A 13 18.30 14.88 28.76
N MET A 14 18.31 14.66 30.09
CA MET A 14 17.14 14.78 30.95
C MET A 14 16.93 16.26 31.28
N VAL A 15 15.75 16.79 31.01
CA VAL A 15 15.28 18.04 31.58
C VAL A 15 14.09 17.73 32.50
N LEU A 16 14.33 17.74 33.80
CA LEU A 16 13.29 17.80 34.82
C LEU A 16 12.86 19.25 34.99
N GLY A 17 11.58 19.52 34.81
CA GLY A 17 10.95 20.78 35.19
C GLY A 17 9.67 20.50 35.97
N ALA A 18 9.75 20.49 37.31
CA ALA A 18 8.60 20.48 38.18
C ALA A 18 8.08 21.90 38.36
N LEU A 19 6.80 22.15 38.16
CA LEU A 19 6.08 23.31 38.69
C LEU A 19 4.70 22.89 39.17
N THR A 20 4.59 22.91 40.49
CA THR A 20 3.34 22.83 41.27
C THR A 20 2.57 24.15 41.11
N GLY A 21 1.27 24.06 40.83
CA GLY A 21 0.35 25.18 40.85
C GLY A 21 -1.09 24.75 40.96
N CYS A 22 -1.63 24.80 42.16
CA CYS A 22 -3.03 24.53 42.49
C CYS A 22 -3.88 25.78 42.14
N GLY A 23 -5.07 25.57 41.52
CA GLY A 23 -6.01 26.70 41.31
C GLY A 23 -7.27 26.22 40.58
N GLN A 24 -8.37 26.30 41.23
CA GLN A 24 -9.71 25.79 41.07
C GLN A 24 -10.55 26.57 40.01
N SER A 25 -11.43 25.83 39.32
CA SER A 25 -12.80 26.15 38.89
C SER A 25 -13.07 26.61 37.45
N SER A 26 -13.85 25.78 36.77
CA SER A 26 -15.02 26.03 35.91
C SER A 26 -14.88 26.31 34.42
N LYS A 27 -15.52 25.39 33.67
CA LYS A 27 -16.25 25.49 32.42
C LYS A 27 -15.54 25.31 31.08
N ASP A 28 -15.86 24.17 30.50
CA ASP A 28 -16.20 23.90 29.09
C ASP A 28 -15.52 24.74 28.01
N ASP A 29 -14.49 24.14 27.38
CA ASP A 29 -14.35 24.24 25.94
C ASP A 29 -13.56 23.01 25.40
N LYS A 30 -14.20 22.25 24.53
CA LYS A 30 -13.59 21.12 23.83
C LYS A 30 -12.69 21.67 22.74
N THR A 31 -11.41 21.74 23.01
CA THR A 31 -10.39 21.85 21.96
C THR A 31 -9.76 20.48 21.79
N GLU A 32 -10.17 19.78 20.75
CA GLU A 32 -9.46 18.58 20.26
C GLU A 32 -8.05 19.00 19.86
N SER A 33 -7.08 18.63 20.69
CA SER A 33 -5.68 18.72 20.33
C SER A 33 -5.37 17.65 19.30
N ALA A 34 -5.29 18.06 18.05
CA ALA A 34 -4.74 17.21 17.00
C ALA A 34 -3.28 16.92 17.34
N THR A 35 -3.03 15.76 17.88
CA THR A 35 -1.68 15.21 18.00
C THR A 35 -1.19 14.93 16.58
N SER A 36 -0.31 15.77 16.06
CA SER A 36 0.44 15.48 14.86
C SER A 36 1.29 14.24 15.13
N ALA A 37 0.89 13.10 14.57
CA ALA A 37 1.74 11.92 14.53
C ALA A 37 2.96 12.27 13.66
N GLU A 38 4.10 12.42 14.29
CA GLU A 38 5.39 12.43 13.60
C GLU A 38 5.50 11.07 12.89
N THR A 39 5.46 11.09 11.57
CA THR A 39 5.70 9.91 10.76
C THR A 39 7.19 9.61 10.83
N GLU A 40 7.58 8.70 11.72
CA GLU A 40 8.93 8.15 11.70
C GLU A 40 9.18 7.53 10.31
N THR A 41 10.08 8.08 9.55
CA THR A 41 10.52 7.52 8.27
C THR A 41 11.38 6.30 8.60
N ILE A 42 10.79 5.11 8.50
CA ILE A 42 11.51 3.85 8.64
C ILE A 42 12.35 3.68 7.38
N SER A 43 13.68 3.60 7.52
CA SER A 43 14.59 3.26 6.44
C SER A 43 14.82 1.76 6.41
N TYR A 44 14.67 1.15 5.23
CA TYR A 44 14.89 -0.28 5.02
C TYR A 44 16.23 -0.49 4.29
N ASP A 45 17.17 -1.19 4.90
CA ASP A 45 18.46 -1.52 4.30
C ASP A 45 18.33 -2.56 3.16
N VAL A 46 17.31 -3.41 3.25
CA VAL A 46 16.99 -4.44 2.25
C VAL A 46 15.49 -4.45 1.99
N LEU A 47 15.12 -4.36 0.71
CA LEU A 47 13.72 -4.42 0.30
C LEU A 47 13.24 -5.87 0.24
N THR A 48 12.01 -6.10 0.71
CA THR A 48 11.33 -7.38 0.57
C THR A 48 10.66 -7.45 -0.80
N GLN A 49 11.02 -8.44 -1.61
CA GLN A 49 10.41 -8.63 -2.92
C GLN A 49 8.97 -9.13 -2.79
N VAL A 50 8.04 -8.51 -3.54
CA VAL A 50 6.65 -8.95 -3.68
C VAL A 50 6.33 -9.08 -5.17
N ARG A 51 5.89 -10.27 -5.58
CA ARG A 51 5.50 -10.56 -6.97
C ARG A 51 4.01 -10.27 -7.12
N VAL A 52 3.69 -9.35 -8.03
CA VAL A 52 2.35 -8.78 -8.18
C VAL A 52 1.78 -9.13 -9.55
N GLY A 53 0.64 -9.80 -9.56
CA GLY A 53 -0.12 -10.11 -10.76
C GLY A 53 -1.11 -8.99 -11.10
N TYR A 54 -1.21 -8.63 -12.39
CA TYR A 54 -2.12 -7.60 -12.87
C TYR A 54 -2.69 -7.93 -14.26
N MET A 55 -3.86 -7.41 -14.57
CA MET A 55 -4.36 -7.36 -15.95
C MET A 55 -3.87 -6.07 -16.61
N PRO A 56 -3.49 -6.09 -17.91
CA PRO A 56 -2.98 -4.90 -18.59
C PRO A 56 -4.11 -3.96 -18.99
N ASN A 57 -4.76 -3.36 -17.99
CA ASN A 57 -5.79 -2.33 -18.11
C ASN A 57 -5.64 -1.30 -16.99
N TYR A 58 -6.27 -0.15 -17.14
CA TYR A 58 -6.18 0.96 -16.19
C TYR A 58 -6.63 0.54 -14.80
N GLU A 59 -7.78 -0.10 -14.71
CA GLU A 59 -8.47 -0.44 -13.47
C GLU A 59 -7.63 -1.29 -12.51
N SER A 60 -6.92 -2.29 -13.04
CA SER A 60 -6.08 -3.19 -12.24
C SER A 60 -4.69 -2.66 -11.95
N LEU A 61 -4.27 -1.58 -12.60
CA LEU A 61 -2.86 -1.19 -12.62
C LEU A 61 -2.59 0.19 -12.04
N TRP A 62 -3.55 1.13 -12.09
CA TRP A 62 -3.29 2.52 -11.78
C TRP A 62 -2.74 2.74 -10.36
N GLU A 63 -3.25 2.02 -9.37
CA GLU A 63 -2.80 2.12 -7.97
C GLU A 63 -1.36 1.65 -7.81
N VAL A 64 -1.06 0.45 -8.33
CA VAL A 64 0.27 -0.14 -8.26
C VAL A 64 1.26 0.65 -9.11
N ALA A 65 0.88 1.07 -10.33
CA ALA A 65 1.72 1.89 -11.18
C ALA A 65 2.08 3.22 -10.51
N THR A 66 1.09 3.87 -9.89
CA THR A 66 1.31 5.09 -9.11
C THR A 66 2.23 4.83 -7.93
N ALA A 67 1.99 3.77 -7.14
CA ALA A 67 2.80 3.46 -5.98
C ALA A 67 4.27 3.15 -6.34
N ILE A 68 4.50 2.47 -7.46
CA ILE A 68 5.86 2.22 -7.99
C ILE A 68 6.52 3.53 -8.39
N ASN A 69 5.88 4.32 -9.27
CA ASN A 69 6.49 5.53 -9.83
C ASN A 69 6.72 6.63 -8.80
N LYS A 70 5.91 6.66 -7.74
CA LYS A 70 6.05 7.61 -6.61
C LYS A 70 6.97 7.10 -5.50
N GLY A 71 7.51 5.89 -5.61
CA GLY A 71 8.39 5.31 -4.60
C GLY A 71 7.69 4.87 -3.31
N TYR A 72 6.35 4.75 -3.32
CA TYR A 72 5.59 4.44 -2.10
C TYR A 72 5.82 3.02 -1.60
N PHE A 73 6.16 2.08 -2.49
CA PHE A 73 6.54 0.73 -2.08
C PHE A 73 7.92 0.68 -1.44
N GLU A 74 8.90 1.41 -1.99
CA GLU A 74 10.25 1.51 -1.42
C GLU A 74 10.20 2.14 -0.03
N GLU A 75 9.37 3.17 0.18
CA GLU A 75 9.13 3.77 1.51
C GLU A 75 8.60 2.75 2.53
N GLN A 76 7.93 1.70 2.07
CA GLN A 76 7.43 0.60 2.87
C GLN A 76 8.39 -0.61 2.88
N GLY A 77 9.59 -0.48 2.34
CA GLY A 77 10.59 -1.55 2.27
C GLY A 77 10.20 -2.70 1.35
N LEU A 78 9.46 -2.43 0.27
CA LEU A 78 9.01 -3.41 -0.70
C LEU A 78 9.61 -3.15 -2.09
N ASP A 79 10.04 -4.23 -2.76
CA ASP A 79 10.47 -4.25 -4.17
C ASP A 79 9.43 -5.03 -4.98
N ILE A 80 8.75 -4.36 -5.91
CA ILE A 80 7.62 -4.93 -6.65
C ILE A 80 8.08 -5.52 -7.98
N LYS A 81 7.69 -6.79 -8.23
CA LYS A 81 7.89 -7.46 -9.53
C LYS A 81 6.55 -7.75 -10.18
N LEU A 82 6.28 -7.05 -11.28
CA LEU A 82 5.01 -7.16 -12.00
C LEU A 82 4.99 -8.36 -12.94
N SER A 83 3.83 -9.03 -13.01
CA SER A 83 3.54 -10.12 -13.95
C SER A 83 2.12 -9.97 -14.49
N SER A 84 1.98 -9.81 -15.82
CA SER A 84 0.66 -9.65 -16.43
C SER A 84 -0.05 -10.98 -16.66
N PHE A 85 -1.38 -10.95 -16.60
CA PHE A 85 -2.27 -12.03 -17.03
C PHE A 85 -3.49 -11.44 -17.72
N GLN A 86 -4.27 -12.28 -18.42
CA GLN A 86 -5.35 -11.80 -19.29
C GLN A 86 -6.76 -12.05 -18.75
N VAL A 87 -6.90 -12.96 -17.79
CA VAL A 87 -8.19 -13.35 -17.20
C VAL A 87 -8.02 -13.70 -15.72
N ASP A 88 -9.04 -13.45 -14.91
CA ASP A 88 -8.99 -13.62 -13.44
C ASP A 88 -8.56 -15.03 -13.00
N GLU A 89 -8.99 -16.08 -13.72
CA GLU A 89 -8.57 -17.45 -13.44
C GLU A 89 -7.06 -17.64 -13.54
N ALA A 90 -6.41 -16.95 -14.48
CA ALA A 90 -4.96 -17.02 -14.63
C ALA A 90 -4.25 -16.39 -13.44
N GLY A 91 -4.77 -15.27 -12.87
CA GLY A 91 -4.26 -14.66 -11.66
C GLY A 91 -4.29 -15.61 -10.47
N ILE A 92 -5.41 -16.32 -10.26
CA ILE A 92 -5.54 -17.37 -9.24
C ILE A 92 -4.52 -18.50 -9.47
N GLY A 93 -4.39 -18.95 -10.72
CA GLY A 93 -3.42 -19.99 -11.11
C GLY A 93 -1.97 -19.59 -10.84
N LEU A 94 -1.61 -18.34 -11.10
CA LEU A 94 -0.27 -17.79 -10.82
C LEU A 94 0.01 -17.74 -9.31
N MET A 95 -0.98 -17.38 -8.50
CA MET A 95 -0.85 -17.43 -7.04
C MET A 95 -0.71 -18.88 -6.54
N ALA A 96 -1.54 -19.79 -7.04
CA ALA A 96 -1.49 -21.20 -6.64
C ALA A 96 -0.16 -21.88 -7.02
N SER A 97 0.45 -21.51 -8.15
CA SER A 97 1.78 -21.98 -8.55
C SER A 97 2.93 -21.33 -7.81
N GLY A 98 2.65 -20.27 -7.01
CA GLY A 98 3.68 -19.46 -6.38
C GLY A 98 4.45 -18.56 -7.35
N SER A 99 3.93 -18.29 -8.54
CA SER A 99 4.54 -17.36 -9.50
C SER A 99 4.31 -15.90 -9.14
N VAL A 100 3.18 -15.59 -8.49
CA VAL A 100 2.88 -14.30 -7.87
C VAL A 100 2.42 -14.50 -6.43
N ASP A 101 2.61 -13.48 -5.61
CA ASP A 101 2.25 -13.47 -4.18
C ASP A 101 0.86 -12.87 -3.97
N VAL A 102 0.58 -11.79 -4.69
CA VAL A 102 -0.69 -11.07 -4.69
C VAL A 102 -1.11 -10.77 -6.12
N ALA A 103 -2.41 -10.66 -6.36
CA ALA A 103 -2.93 -10.29 -7.66
C ALA A 103 -4.16 -9.37 -7.53
N TYR A 104 -4.35 -8.50 -8.52
CA TYR A 104 -5.62 -7.83 -8.70
C TYR A 104 -6.65 -8.85 -9.18
N ILE A 105 -7.79 -8.92 -8.51
CA ILE A 105 -8.86 -9.84 -8.86
C ILE A 105 -10.11 -9.01 -9.16
N GLY A 106 -10.62 -9.15 -10.37
CA GLY A 106 -11.77 -8.42 -10.88
C GLY A 106 -13.11 -8.85 -10.29
N ALA A 107 -14.19 -8.67 -11.04
CA ALA A 107 -15.57 -8.83 -10.58
C ALA A 107 -15.91 -10.23 -10.02
N ASP A 108 -15.20 -11.27 -10.44
CA ASP A 108 -15.42 -12.67 -9.98
C ASP A 108 -14.81 -12.97 -8.60
N VAL A 109 -14.16 -11.99 -7.99
CA VAL A 109 -13.43 -12.16 -6.71
C VAL A 109 -14.30 -12.74 -5.60
N HIS A 110 -15.56 -12.35 -5.50
CA HIS A 110 -16.49 -12.85 -4.48
C HIS A 110 -16.69 -14.35 -4.58
N LYS A 111 -16.93 -14.85 -5.79
CA LYS A 111 -17.07 -16.28 -6.04
C LYS A 111 -15.81 -17.00 -5.60
N ARG A 112 -14.64 -16.51 -5.97
CA ARG A 112 -13.35 -17.11 -5.59
C ARG A 112 -13.09 -17.11 -4.09
N CYS A 113 -13.51 -16.05 -3.40
CA CYS A 113 -13.44 -15.99 -1.94
C CYS A 113 -14.38 -16.99 -1.28
N ILE A 114 -15.62 -17.14 -1.78
CA ILE A 114 -16.59 -18.11 -1.26
C ILE A 114 -16.09 -19.54 -1.48
N GLU A 115 -15.47 -19.82 -2.62
CA GLU A 115 -14.85 -21.10 -2.94
C GLU A 115 -13.56 -21.38 -2.15
N GLY A 116 -13.05 -20.40 -1.39
CA GLY A 116 -11.80 -20.50 -0.64
C GLY A 116 -10.53 -20.46 -1.51
N ALA A 117 -10.66 -20.08 -2.78
CA ALA A 117 -9.53 -20.00 -3.71
C ALA A 117 -8.70 -18.71 -3.57
N ALA A 118 -9.29 -17.66 -3.01
CA ALA A 118 -8.63 -16.38 -2.77
C ALA A 118 -9.16 -15.70 -1.50
N GLN A 119 -8.40 -14.72 -1.01
CA GLN A 119 -8.81 -13.82 0.05
C GLN A 119 -8.46 -12.39 -0.34
N ILE A 120 -9.44 -11.47 -0.34
CA ILE A 120 -9.19 -10.04 -0.53
C ILE A 120 -8.59 -9.48 0.75
N PHE A 121 -7.54 -8.70 0.62
CA PHE A 121 -6.93 -7.97 1.74
C PHE A 121 -6.96 -6.46 1.56
N CYS A 122 -7.17 -5.96 0.34
CA CYS A 122 -7.27 -4.54 0.05
C CYS A 122 -8.30 -4.32 -1.07
N SER A 123 -9.26 -3.42 -0.86
CA SER A 123 -10.20 -2.98 -1.90
C SER A 123 -9.61 -1.82 -2.68
N SER A 124 -9.76 -1.83 -4.00
CA SER A 124 -9.32 -0.76 -4.89
C SER A 124 -10.35 0.36 -5.04
N LEU A 125 -11.59 0.15 -4.59
CA LEU A 125 -12.64 1.14 -4.75
C LEU A 125 -13.05 1.79 -3.44
N LYS A 126 -13.10 3.11 -3.45
CA LYS A 126 -13.77 3.90 -2.43
C LYS A 126 -15.27 3.65 -2.59
N VAL A 127 -15.88 2.92 -1.66
CA VAL A 127 -17.32 2.63 -1.67
C VAL A 127 -18.09 3.94 -1.63
N SER A 128 -18.60 4.38 -2.77
CA SER A 128 -19.60 5.44 -2.84
C SER A 128 -20.98 4.82 -3.04
N GLY A 129 -21.66 4.58 -1.96
CA GLY A 129 -23.10 4.58 -1.72
C GLY A 129 -24.00 3.57 -2.40
N GLU A 130 -23.91 3.17 -3.67
CA GLU A 130 -24.96 2.39 -4.32
C GLU A 130 -24.54 1.22 -5.21
N THR A 131 -23.30 1.13 -5.64
CA THR A 131 -22.79 -0.03 -6.37
C THR A 131 -21.36 -0.30 -5.91
N ALA A 132 -21.20 -1.26 -5.02
CA ALA A 132 -19.89 -1.77 -4.70
C ALA A 132 -19.48 -2.75 -5.81
N ASP A 133 -18.75 -2.28 -6.81
CA ASP A 133 -17.94 -3.16 -7.63
C ASP A 133 -16.80 -3.65 -6.74
N TYR A 134 -16.94 -4.88 -6.27
CA TYR A 134 -16.01 -5.49 -5.34
C TYR A 134 -14.81 -6.05 -6.09
N GLN A 135 -13.91 -5.16 -6.42
CA GLN A 135 -12.65 -5.48 -7.04
C GLN A 135 -11.55 -5.16 -6.05
N GLY A 136 -10.45 -5.86 -6.12
CA GLY A 136 -9.37 -5.58 -5.20
C GLY A 136 -8.19 -6.53 -5.31
N TRP A 137 -7.27 -6.29 -4.42
CA TRP A 137 -6.03 -7.04 -4.29
C TRP A 137 -6.27 -8.26 -3.42
N GLY A 138 -6.01 -9.42 -3.99
CA GLY A 138 -6.16 -10.71 -3.33
C GLY A 138 -4.87 -11.50 -3.25
N CYS A 139 -4.90 -12.51 -2.39
CA CYS A 139 -3.85 -13.52 -2.27
C CYS A 139 -4.46 -14.86 -1.87
N LEU A 140 -3.66 -15.91 -1.77
CA LEU A 140 -4.12 -17.17 -1.22
C LEU A 140 -4.41 -17.02 0.28
N PRO A 141 -5.43 -17.70 0.83
CA PRO A 141 -5.79 -17.59 2.26
C PRO A 141 -4.61 -17.84 3.21
N GLY A 142 -3.78 -18.85 2.95
CA GLY A 142 -2.60 -19.14 3.77
C GLY A 142 -1.50 -18.08 3.69
N TYR A 143 -1.49 -17.26 2.63
CA TYR A 143 -0.51 -16.19 2.48
C TYR A 143 -0.78 -15.04 3.46
N VAL A 144 -2.05 -14.75 3.76
CA VAL A 144 -2.44 -13.69 4.72
C VAL A 144 -1.83 -13.97 6.10
N GLU A 145 -1.99 -15.18 6.59
CA GLU A 145 -1.49 -15.56 7.92
C GLU A 145 0.04 -15.51 7.99
N ALA A 146 0.71 -15.96 6.92
CA ALA A 146 2.17 -16.03 6.89
C ALA A 146 2.84 -14.68 6.64
N ASN A 147 2.17 -13.72 5.98
CA ASN A 147 2.77 -12.49 5.45
C ASN A 147 2.00 -11.22 5.82
N LYS A 148 1.33 -11.21 6.96
CA LYS A 148 0.48 -10.09 7.40
C LYS A 148 1.22 -8.75 7.40
N ASP A 149 2.47 -8.72 7.83
CA ASP A 149 3.28 -7.50 7.83
C ASP A 149 3.51 -6.96 6.41
N ILE A 150 3.85 -7.84 5.46
CA ILE A 150 4.04 -7.49 4.05
C ILE A 150 2.74 -6.91 3.47
N LEU A 151 1.59 -7.55 3.74
CA LEU A 151 0.29 -7.08 3.26
C LEU A 151 -0.11 -5.73 3.84
N VAL A 152 0.18 -5.48 5.12
CA VAL A 152 -0.06 -4.16 5.74
C VAL A 152 0.78 -3.08 5.07
N ARG A 153 2.07 -3.33 4.84
CA ARG A 153 2.98 -2.40 4.16
C ARG A 153 2.55 -2.16 2.70
N PHE A 154 2.18 -3.21 1.99
CA PHE A 154 1.66 -3.15 0.63
C PHE A 154 0.38 -2.29 0.57
N THR A 155 -0.59 -2.54 1.45
CA THR A 155 -1.84 -1.78 1.54
C THR A 155 -1.60 -0.30 1.83
N LYS A 156 -0.64 0.03 2.72
CA LYS A 156 -0.28 1.43 2.99
C LYS A 156 0.24 2.15 1.75
N ALA A 157 1.09 1.49 0.95
CA ALA A 157 1.59 2.04 -0.30
C ALA A 157 0.46 2.27 -1.31
N LEU A 158 -0.47 1.30 -1.45
CA LEU A 158 -1.63 1.45 -2.32
C LEU A 158 -2.54 2.61 -1.89
N TYR A 159 -2.88 2.72 -0.61
CA TYR A 159 -3.74 3.81 -0.14
C TYR A 159 -3.11 5.18 -0.37
N LYS A 160 -1.79 5.30 -0.20
CA LYS A 160 -1.07 6.53 -0.55
C LYS A 160 -1.16 6.85 -2.05
N ALA A 161 -1.09 5.81 -2.90
CA ALA A 161 -1.30 5.96 -4.34
C ALA A 161 -2.74 6.34 -4.70
N MET A 162 -3.74 5.75 -4.04
CA MET A 162 -5.14 6.10 -4.21
C MET A 162 -5.42 7.56 -3.82
N ASP A 163 -4.87 8.02 -2.69
CA ASP A 163 -5.00 9.41 -2.26
C ASP A 163 -4.39 10.37 -3.28
N TYR A 164 -3.23 10.01 -3.84
CA TYR A 164 -2.59 10.80 -4.90
C TYR A 164 -3.39 10.79 -6.20
N GLY A 165 -3.78 9.59 -6.68
CA GLY A 165 -4.47 9.41 -7.96
C GLY A 165 -5.94 9.85 -7.93
N SER A 166 -6.54 10.08 -6.76
CA SER A 166 -7.90 10.63 -6.65
C SER A 166 -7.98 12.15 -6.89
N GLN A 167 -6.85 12.82 -7.00
CA GLN A 167 -6.79 14.25 -7.26
C GLN A 167 -6.77 14.51 -8.77
N GLU A 168 -7.72 15.30 -9.27
CA GLU A 168 -7.87 15.61 -10.70
C GLU A 168 -6.57 16.14 -11.32
N ALA A 169 -5.80 16.94 -10.59
CA ALA A 169 -4.51 17.48 -11.04
C ALA A 169 -3.47 16.40 -11.38
N ASN A 170 -3.67 15.17 -10.92
CA ASN A 170 -2.72 14.06 -11.10
C ASN A 170 -3.18 13.03 -12.15
N TYR A 171 -4.37 13.18 -12.75
CA TYR A 171 -4.92 12.17 -13.66
C TYR A 171 -4.03 11.89 -14.87
N ASP A 172 -3.52 12.92 -15.54
CA ASP A 172 -2.64 12.77 -16.70
C ASP A 172 -1.33 12.05 -16.34
N GLU A 173 -0.79 12.34 -15.16
CA GLU A 173 0.43 11.70 -14.68
C GLU A 173 0.18 10.22 -14.37
N VAL A 174 -0.91 9.90 -13.69
CA VAL A 174 -1.31 8.52 -13.35
C VAL A 174 -1.61 7.71 -14.62
N ALA A 175 -2.34 8.27 -15.57
CA ALA A 175 -2.57 7.64 -16.87
C ALA A 175 -1.24 7.36 -17.61
N GLY A 176 -0.27 8.27 -17.48
CA GLY A 176 1.07 8.07 -18.00
C GLY A 176 1.78 6.85 -17.40
N TYR A 177 1.70 6.65 -16.10
CA TYR A 177 2.31 5.50 -15.42
C TYR A 177 1.72 4.17 -15.89
N VAL A 178 0.39 4.13 -16.08
CA VAL A 178 -0.30 2.94 -16.60
C VAL A 178 0.11 2.67 -18.05
N ALA A 179 0.10 3.72 -18.90
CA ALA A 179 0.47 3.60 -20.31
C ALA A 179 1.91 3.10 -20.50
N ASP A 180 2.85 3.56 -19.66
CA ASP A 180 4.24 3.14 -19.71
C ASP A 180 4.42 1.64 -19.42
N ILE A 181 3.60 1.07 -18.51
CA ILE A 181 3.63 -0.36 -18.18
C ILE A 181 2.89 -1.19 -19.24
N CYS A 182 1.74 -0.72 -19.71
CA CYS A 182 0.92 -1.42 -20.71
C CYS A 182 1.45 -1.25 -22.14
N GLY A 183 2.26 -0.25 -22.41
CA GLY A 183 2.64 0.16 -23.76
C GLY A 183 1.48 0.80 -24.53
N ALA A 184 0.49 1.37 -23.82
CA ALA A 184 -0.71 2.00 -24.37
C ALA A 184 -0.50 3.51 -24.61
N ASP A 185 -1.38 4.10 -25.43
CA ASP A 185 -1.42 5.55 -25.60
C ASP A 185 -2.19 6.18 -24.41
N LYS A 186 -1.60 7.20 -23.78
CA LYS A 186 -2.19 7.94 -22.64
C LYS A 186 -3.61 8.45 -22.92
N ALA A 187 -3.91 8.82 -24.16
CA ALA A 187 -5.23 9.29 -24.57
C ALA A 187 -6.33 8.20 -24.49
N THR A 188 -5.94 6.94 -24.40
CA THR A 188 -6.87 5.80 -24.35
C THR A 188 -7.20 5.39 -22.91
N GLU A 189 -6.41 5.86 -21.92
CA GLU A 189 -6.53 5.46 -20.51
C GLU A 189 -7.40 6.40 -19.67
N LEU A 190 -7.74 7.59 -20.20
CA LEU A 190 -8.64 8.59 -19.61
C LEU A 190 -10.03 8.51 -20.24
#